data_ceed120002fd1f8adafc19c02c8a294a
#
_entry.id   ceed120002fd1f8adafc19c02c8a294a
#
_cell.length_a   1.000
_cell.length_b   1.000
_cell.length_c   1.000
_cell.angle_alpha   90.00
_cell.angle_beta   90.00
_cell.angle_gamma   90.00
#
_symmetry.space_group_name_H-M   'P 1'
#
loop_
_entity.id
_entity.type
_entity.pdbx_description
1 polymer ?
#
loop_
_entity_poly.entity_id
_entity_poly.type
_entity_poly.pdbx_seq_one_letter_code
_entity_poly.pdbx_strand_id
1 'polypeptide(L)'
;MAEIELKNISKSFASTEVIKSLDLSISNGEFITIVGPSGCGKSTLLRIIAGLENQSTGDVEIDGNVVNNTRASERDLAMVFQSYALYPHLTVQQNLMVPLKLRRLSFLERFPIIGWFMPNRRSKLDEVVSKVQAASETLQITHLLERKPGQLSGGQQQRVAVGRAMVREPVAFLMDEPLSNLDAGLRVHMRAEISELHRDLKTTFIYVTHDQAEALTMSDRMAVMMDGEILQLDTPHEIYNNPSTIRVAEFVGSPKINILKGEYDEKGNLKCFGIKITDSIKLAKKGNVSVGIRPEHMELVSSNEKKIFKGEIVYRENLGSDIFLHLTVNEGEQKIIVRSEPSNVINTAVGDQVWIRWDEQKIMVFDVDGNNMTTKYI
;
A
#
# COMPACT_ATOMS: atom_id res chain seq x y z
N MET A 1 2.07 15.57 -16.10
CA MET A 1 2.54 15.20 -14.77
C MET A 1 1.94 16.18 -13.80
N ALA A 2 1.38 15.74 -12.69
CA ALA A 2 0.60 16.62 -11.81
C ALA A 2 1.00 16.48 -10.35
N GLU A 3 1.08 17.61 -9.65
CA GLU A 3 1.05 17.70 -8.20
C GLU A 3 -0.41 17.68 -7.74
N ILE A 4 -0.70 16.89 -6.68
CA ILE A 4 -2.07 16.76 -6.16
C ILE A 4 -2.05 17.09 -4.68
N GLU A 5 -2.86 18.05 -4.27
CA GLU A 5 -3.02 18.45 -2.88
C GLU A 5 -4.46 18.26 -2.40
N LEU A 6 -4.59 17.65 -1.25
CA LEU A 6 -5.84 17.51 -0.50
C LEU A 6 -5.74 18.37 0.73
N LYS A 7 -6.65 19.34 0.89
CA LYS A 7 -6.64 20.29 2.00
C LYS A 7 -7.92 20.14 2.82
N ASN A 8 -7.77 19.70 4.07
CA ASN A 8 -8.87 19.51 5.03
C ASN A 8 -10.03 18.67 4.47
N ILE A 9 -9.70 17.61 3.70
CA ILE A 9 -10.71 16.75 3.08
C ILE A 9 -11.44 15.95 4.14
N SER A 10 -12.76 16.07 4.17
CA SER A 10 -13.63 15.18 4.95
C SER A 10 -14.72 14.57 4.08
N LYS A 11 -15.27 13.43 4.52
CA LYS A 11 -16.41 12.78 3.87
C LYS A 11 -17.29 12.06 4.86
N SER A 12 -18.56 12.43 4.84
CA SER A 12 -19.62 11.72 5.58
C SER A 12 -20.68 11.19 4.60
N PHE A 13 -21.18 10.00 4.88
CA PHE A 13 -22.37 9.44 4.25
C PHE A 13 -23.47 9.34 5.30
N ALA A 14 -24.51 10.13 5.13
CA ALA A 14 -25.56 10.32 6.15
C ALA A 14 -24.91 10.67 7.52
N SER A 15 -25.04 9.81 8.52
CA SER A 15 -24.48 10.02 9.88
C SER A 15 -23.09 9.40 10.08
N THR A 16 -22.53 8.72 9.08
CA THR A 16 -21.24 8.02 9.22
C THR A 16 -20.12 8.85 8.59
N GLU A 17 -19.17 9.29 9.42
CA GLU A 17 -17.95 9.94 8.94
C GLU A 17 -16.95 8.87 8.48
N VAL A 18 -16.65 8.87 7.18
CA VAL A 18 -15.75 7.88 6.54
C VAL A 18 -14.34 8.43 6.37
N ILE A 19 -14.22 9.72 6.13
CA ILE A 19 -12.93 10.43 6.08
C ILE A 19 -13.05 11.62 7.02
N LYS A 20 -12.21 11.64 8.01
CA LYS A 20 -12.04 12.76 8.93
C LYS A 20 -11.06 13.75 8.31
N SER A 21 -11.17 15.02 8.65
CA SER A 21 -10.36 16.09 8.07
C SER A 21 -8.88 15.67 7.90
N LEU A 22 -8.46 15.41 6.67
CA LEU A 22 -7.10 14.99 6.32
C LEU A 22 -6.47 15.91 5.28
N ASP A 23 -5.17 16.05 5.38
CA ASP A 23 -4.30 16.71 4.42
C ASP A 23 -3.35 15.70 3.78
N LEU A 24 -3.14 15.82 2.47
CA LEU A 24 -2.20 14.96 1.75
C LEU A 24 -1.62 15.72 0.56
N SER A 25 -0.30 15.83 0.51
CA SER A 25 0.42 16.38 -0.64
C SER A 25 1.14 15.26 -1.37
N ILE A 26 0.95 15.20 -2.69
CA ILE A 26 1.51 14.20 -3.60
C ILE A 26 2.32 14.95 -4.66
N SER A 27 3.61 14.68 -4.69
CA SER A 27 4.52 15.35 -5.60
C SER A 27 4.36 14.87 -7.04
N ASN A 28 4.76 15.72 -7.96
CA ASN A 28 4.77 15.38 -9.39
C ASN A 28 5.70 14.20 -9.68
N GLY A 29 5.17 13.17 -10.35
CA GLY A 29 5.89 11.95 -10.71
C GLY A 29 6.11 10.98 -9.55
N GLU A 30 5.50 11.20 -8.38
CA GLU A 30 5.60 10.34 -7.21
C GLU A 30 4.73 9.08 -7.35
N PHE A 31 5.24 7.95 -6.88
CA PHE A 31 4.45 6.75 -6.61
C PHE A 31 4.05 6.74 -5.14
N ILE A 32 2.83 7.15 -4.83
CA ILE A 32 2.31 7.10 -3.46
C ILE A 32 1.33 5.93 -3.30
N THR A 33 1.47 5.20 -2.20
CA THR A 33 0.51 4.15 -1.83
C THR A 33 -0.29 4.55 -0.59
N ILE A 34 -1.61 4.44 -0.67
CA ILE A 34 -2.51 4.57 0.47
C ILE A 34 -2.86 3.15 0.93
N VAL A 35 -2.40 2.79 2.12
CA VAL A 35 -2.57 1.44 2.67
C VAL A 35 -3.30 1.48 4.00
N GLY A 36 -4.07 0.44 4.31
CA GLY A 36 -4.81 0.35 5.57
C GLY A 36 -5.84 -0.77 5.56
N PRO A 37 -6.49 -1.05 6.68
CA PRO A 37 -7.52 -2.09 6.77
C PRO A 37 -8.72 -1.80 5.87
N SER A 38 -9.49 -2.84 5.56
CA SER A 38 -10.72 -2.69 4.78
C SER A 38 -11.71 -1.76 5.48
N GLY A 39 -12.35 -0.88 4.72
CA GLY A 39 -13.35 0.05 5.25
C GLY A 39 -12.81 1.34 5.88
N CYS A 40 -11.49 1.57 5.92
CA CYS A 40 -10.91 2.79 6.52
C CYS A 40 -11.02 4.05 5.64
N GLY A 41 -11.62 3.98 4.43
CA GLY A 41 -11.88 5.16 3.58
C GLY A 41 -11.00 5.30 2.34
N LYS A 42 -10.02 4.42 2.07
CA LYS A 42 -9.06 4.51 0.95
C LYS A 42 -9.70 4.69 -0.42
N SER A 43 -10.60 3.77 -0.80
CA SER A 43 -11.29 3.85 -2.10
C SER A 43 -12.21 5.06 -2.19
N THR A 44 -12.77 5.52 -1.05
CA THR A 44 -13.55 6.76 -1.00
C THR A 44 -12.66 7.96 -1.28
N LEU A 45 -11.48 8.03 -0.66
CA LEU A 45 -10.50 9.09 -0.89
C LEU A 45 -10.05 9.11 -2.37
N LEU A 46 -9.75 7.94 -2.93
CA LEU A 46 -9.37 7.81 -4.34
C LEU A 46 -10.49 8.30 -5.28
N ARG A 47 -11.76 7.98 -4.98
CA ARG A 47 -12.92 8.44 -5.76
C ARG A 47 -13.13 9.94 -5.64
N ILE A 48 -12.84 10.56 -4.50
CA ILE A 48 -12.87 12.02 -4.33
C ILE A 48 -11.82 12.68 -5.22
N ILE A 49 -10.58 12.18 -5.23
CA ILE A 49 -9.51 12.67 -6.11
C ILE A 49 -9.94 12.54 -7.59
N ALA A 50 -10.53 11.40 -7.95
CA ALA A 50 -11.03 11.14 -9.31
C ALA A 50 -12.22 12.02 -9.72
N GLY A 51 -12.92 12.70 -8.79
CA GLY A 51 -14.15 13.44 -9.06
C GLY A 51 -15.35 12.55 -9.31
N LEU A 52 -15.31 11.30 -8.83
CA LEU A 52 -16.42 10.34 -8.88
C LEU A 52 -17.29 10.41 -7.63
N GLU A 53 -16.75 11.00 -6.56
CA GLU A 53 -17.45 11.26 -5.30
C GLU A 53 -17.09 12.67 -4.84
N ASN A 54 -18.05 13.39 -4.26
CA ASN A 54 -17.79 14.71 -3.71
C ASN A 54 -17.38 14.61 -2.25
N GLN A 55 -16.39 15.36 -1.85
CA GLN A 55 -16.03 15.57 -0.44
C GLN A 55 -17.15 16.33 0.29
N SER A 56 -17.20 16.20 1.63
CA SER A 56 -18.12 16.99 2.46
C SER A 56 -17.54 18.37 2.75
N THR A 57 -16.23 18.45 3.02
CA THR A 57 -15.48 19.70 3.22
C THR A 57 -14.08 19.58 2.61
N GLY A 58 -13.41 20.72 2.47
CA GLY A 58 -12.03 20.80 1.99
C GLY A 58 -11.93 20.90 0.46
N ASP A 59 -10.69 21.02 -0.01
CA ASP A 59 -10.38 21.26 -1.40
C ASP A 59 -9.45 20.20 -1.98
N VAL A 60 -9.74 19.78 -3.22
CA VAL A 60 -8.85 18.98 -4.05
C VAL A 60 -8.21 19.92 -5.07
N GLU A 61 -6.89 20.00 -5.07
CA GLU A 61 -6.14 20.78 -6.04
C GLU A 61 -5.31 19.86 -6.95
N ILE A 62 -5.26 20.20 -8.23
CA ILE A 62 -4.39 19.56 -9.23
C ILE A 62 -3.61 20.66 -9.92
N ASP A 63 -2.27 20.61 -9.84
CA ASP A 63 -1.37 21.66 -10.34
C ASP A 63 -1.77 23.07 -9.86
N GLY A 64 -2.09 23.19 -8.56
CA GLY A 64 -2.50 24.43 -7.90
C GLY A 64 -3.90 24.93 -8.25
N ASN A 65 -4.68 24.16 -9.03
CA ASN A 65 -6.06 24.54 -9.38
C ASN A 65 -7.05 23.72 -8.57
N VAL A 66 -7.99 24.37 -7.89
CA VAL A 66 -9.10 23.71 -7.19
C VAL A 66 -10.04 23.06 -8.20
N VAL A 67 -10.24 21.73 -8.08
CA VAL A 67 -11.02 20.92 -9.01
C VAL A 67 -12.32 20.36 -8.42
N ASN A 68 -12.80 20.89 -7.29
CA ASN A 68 -13.99 20.39 -6.59
C ASN A 68 -15.23 20.27 -7.51
N ASN A 69 -15.45 21.26 -8.36
CA ASN A 69 -16.57 21.31 -9.28
C ASN A 69 -16.25 20.80 -10.68
N THR A 70 -15.01 20.34 -10.91
CA THR A 70 -14.57 19.81 -12.20
C THR A 70 -15.02 18.35 -12.34
N ARG A 71 -15.67 18.02 -13.45
CA ARG A 71 -16.15 16.65 -13.72
C ARG A 71 -14.96 15.67 -13.81
N ALA A 72 -15.15 14.42 -13.39
CA ALA A 72 -14.13 13.37 -13.48
C ALA A 72 -13.53 13.22 -14.90
N SER A 73 -14.30 13.44 -15.95
CA SER A 73 -13.84 13.38 -17.35
C SER A 73 -12.87 14.51 -17.73
N GLU A 74 -12.87 15.61 -16.99
CA GLU A 74 -12.12 16.85 -17.25
C GLU A 74 -10.90 17.01 -16.33
N ARG A 75 -10.75 16.18 -15.29
CA ARG A 75 -9.61 16.20 -14.37
C ARG A 75 -8.30 15.61 -14.95
N ASP A 76 -8.38 15.05 -16.17
CA ASP A 76 -7.27 14.37 -16.86
C ASP A 76 -6.60 13.25 -16.05
N LEU A 77 -7.33 12.66 -15.09
CA LEU A 77 -6.91 11.52 -14.30
C LEU A 77 -7.37 10.22 -14.96
N ALA A 78 -6.59 9.15 -14.84
CA ALA A 78 -6.98 7.82 -15.31
C ALA A 78 -7.17 6.88 -14.13
N MET A 79 -8.35 6.26 -14.02
CA MET A 79 -8.65 5.33 -12.94
C MET A 79 -8.66 3.88 -13.44
N VAL A 80 -7.93 3.03 -12.73
CA VAL A 80 -7.94 1.57 -12.86
C VAL A 80 -8.68 0.99 -11.67
N PHE A 81 -9.83 0.37 -11.95
CA PHE A 81 -10.71 -0.21 -10.92
C PHE A 81 -10.27 -1.63 -10.54
N GLN A 82 -10.62 -2.06 -9.34
CA GLN A 82 -10.38 -3.40 -8.82
C GLN A 82 -10.91 -4.52 -9.76
N SER A 83 -12.07 -4.31 -10.39
CA SER A 83 -12.67 -5.24 -11.35
C SER A 83 -12.17 -5.07 -12.79
N TYR A 84 -11.11 -4.24 -12.99
CA TYR A 84 -10.61 -3.83 -14.31
C TYR A 84 -11.63 -3.07 -15.17
N ALA A 85 -12.91 -3.26 -14.96
CA ALA A 85 -14.05 -2.63 -15.69
C ALA A 85 -13.89 -2.67 -17.22
N LEU A 86 -13.36 -3.77 -17.77
CA LEU A 86 -13.25 -3.96 -19.22
C LEU A 86 -14.63 -4.23 -19.83
N TYR A 87 -14.83 -3.75 -21.05
CA TYR A 87 -16.05 -4.03 -21.82
C TYR A 87 -15.98 -5.47 -22.38
N PRO A 88 -16.78 -6.43 -21.87
CA PRO A 88 -16.59 -7.85 -22.16
C PRO A 88 -16.95 -8.24 -23.61
N HIS A 89 -17.77 -7.44 -24.27
CA HIS A 89 -18.20 -7.65 -25.66
C HIS A 89 -17.22 -7.08 -26.70
N LEU A 90 -16.30 -6.19 -26.28
CA LEU A 90 -15.28 -5.57 -27.12
C LEU A 90 -13.97 -6.35 -27.08
N THR A 91 -13.18 -6.31 -28.18
CA THR A 91 -11.82 -6.82 -28.19
C THR A 91 -10.89 -5.94 -27.34
N VAL A 92 -9.66 -6.40 -27.08
CA VAL A 92 -8.61 -5.61 -26.41
C VAL A 92 -8.38 -4.31 -27.17
N GLN A 93 -8.17 -4.36 -28.48
CA GLN A 93 -8.00 -3.19 -29.32
C GLN A 93 -9.16 -2.19 -29.17
N GLN A 94 -10.39 -2.71 -29.23
CA GLN A 94 -11.58 -1.87 -29.06
C GLN A 94 -11.68 -1.25 -27.68
N ASN A 95 -11.33 -2.00 -26.60
CA ASN A 95 -11.28 -1.48 -25.25
C ASN A 95 -10.31 -0.29 -25.12
N LEU A 96 -9.11 -0.42 -25.71
CA LEU A 96 -8.11 0.65 -25.73
C LEU A 96 -8.55 1.86 -26.58
N MET A 97 -9.31 1.64 -27.67
CA MET A 97 -9.78 2.70 -28.54
C MET A 97 -10.92 3.54 -27.93
N VAL A 98 -11.77 2.97 -27.06
CA VAL A 98 -12.95 3.65 -26.52
C VAL A 98 -12.63 5.02 -25.95
N PRO A 99 -11.71 5.21 -25.00
CA PRO A 99 -11.44 6.50 -24.39
C PRO A 99 -10.93 7.53 -25.41
N LEU A 100 -10.11 7.11 -26.36
CA LEU A 100 -9.58 7.99 -27.40
C LEU A 100 -10.67 8.43 -28.36
N LYS A 101 -11.54 7.52 -28.80
CA LYS A 101 -12.67 7.86 -29.66
C LYS A 101 -13.63 8.83 -28.97
N LEU A 102 -13.85 8.67 -27.66
CA LEU A 102 -14.70 9.58 -26.90
C LEU A 102 -14.07 10.98 -26.75
N ARG A 103 -12.76 11.09 -26.70
CA ARG A 103 -12.04 12.38 -26.56
C ARG A 103 -11.80 13.08 -27.90
N ARG A 104 -11.47 12.34 -28.97
CA ARG A 104 -11.05 12.87 -30.26
C ARG A 104 -12.16 13.05 -31.30
N LEU A 105 -13.21 12.22 -31.22
CA LEU A 105 -14.31 12.26 -32.17
C LEU A 105 -15.50 13.02 -31.59
N SER A 106 -16.03 13.95 -32.35
CA SER A 106 -17.29 14.63 -32.04
C SER A 106 -18.47 13.64 -32.05
N PHE A 107 -19.63 14.04 -31.50
CA PHE A 107 -20.83 13.20 -31.46
C PHE A 107 -21.19 12.65 -32.84
N LEU A 108 -21.17 13.51 -33.88
CA LEU A 108 -21.52 13.13 -35.25
C LEU A 108 -20.48 12.20 -35.90
N GLU A 109 -19.17 12.41 -35.61
CA GLU A 109 -18.10 11.56 -36.14
C GLU A 109 -18.14 10.14 -35.58
N ARG A 110 -18.77 9.90 -34.44
CA ARG A 110 -18.93 8.57 -33.82
C ARG A 110 -19.94 7.69 -34.54
N PHE A 111 -20.92 8.29 -35.25
CA PHE A 111 -21.88 7.51 -36.03
C PHE A 111 -21.25 6.94 -37.30
N PRO A 112 -21.39 5.62 -37.58
CA PRO A 112 -20.67 4.96 -38.67
C PRO A 112 -21.03 5.54 -40.04
N ILE A 113 -22.28 5.89 -40.30
CA ILE A 113 -22.74 6.39 -41.60
C ILE A 113 -22.42 7.88 -41.74
N ILE A 114 -22.84 8.72 -40.79
CA ILE A 114 -22.64 10.19 -40.82
C ILE A 114 -21.14 10.53 -40.72
N GLY A 115 -20.44 9.84 -39.84
CA GLY A 115 -19.01 10.08 -39.64
C GLY A 115 -18.17 9.78 -40.89
N TRP A 116 -18.62 8.90 -41.79
CA TRP A 116 -17.85 8.61 -43.02
C TRP A 116 -17.71 9.82 -43.93
N PHE A 117 -18.70 10.68 -43.94
CA PHE A 117 -18.70 11.92 -44.75
C PHE A 117 -17.98 13.10 -44.05
N MET A 118 -17.53 12.93 -42.80
CA MET A 118 -16.89 14.01 -42.05
C MET A 118 -15.44 14.19 -42.47
N PRO A 119 -14.99 15.43 -42.79
CA PRO A 119 -13.59 15.69 -43.05
C PRO A 119 -12.72 15.40 -41.83
N ASN A 120 -11.49 14.93 -42.05
CA ASN A 120 -10.47 14.62 -41.02
C ASN A 120 -10.79 13.43 -40.08
N ARG A 121 -11.95 12.75 -40.19
CA ARG A 121 -12.26 11.58 -39.35
C ARG A 121 -11.23 10.45 -39.54
N ARG A 122 -10.80 10.22 -40.78
CA ARG A 122 -9.82 9.17 -41.09
C ARG A 122 -8.48 9.44 -40.42
N SER A 123 -7.96 10.65 -40.51
CA SER A 123 -6.72 11.07 -39.82
C SER A 123 -6.81 10.93 -38.30
N LYS A 124 -7.95 11.30 -37.69
CA LYS A 124 -8.18 11.12 -36.25
C LYS A 124 -8.22 9.64 -35.85
N LEU A 125 -8.79 8.76 -36.67
CA LEU A 125 -8.79 7.32 -36.43
C LEU A 125 -7.42 6.70 -36.58
N ASP A 126 -6.62 7.15 -37.56
CA ASP A 126 -5.24 6.70 -37.76
C ASP A 126 -4.38 7.08 -36.54
N GLU A 127 -4.57 8.30 -35.98
CA GLU A 127 -3.93 8.72 -34.72
C GLU A 127 -4.35 7.82 -33.55
N VAL A 128 -5.66 7.49 -33.43
CA VAL A 128 -6.15 6.57 -32.40
C VAL A 128 -5.52 5.20 -32.52
N VAL A 129 -5.41 4.65 -33.74
CA VAL A 129 -4.78 3.34 -33.97
C VAL A 129 -3.29 3.38 -33.60
N SER A 130 -2.57 4.44 -33.97
CA SER A 130 -1.15 4.61 -33.66
C SER A 130 -0.92 4.65 -32.13
N LYS A 131 -1.73 5.41 -31.38
CA LYS A 131 -1.62 5.46 -29.92
C LYS A 131 -1.93 4.12 -29.25
N VAL A 132 -2.93 3.39 -29.75
CA VAL A 132 -3.26 2.05 -29.27
C VAL A 132 -2.13 1.07 -29.55
N GLN A 133 -1.52 1.15 -30.74
CA GLN A 133 -0.38 0.31 -31.09
C GLN A 133 0.81 0.57 -30.16
N ALA A 134 1.21 1.83 -29.95
CA ALA A 134 2.29 2.20 -29.06
C ALA A 134 2.04 1.72 -27.60
N ALA A 135 0.83 1.93 -27.08
CA ALA A 135 0.48 1.46 -25.74
C ALA A 135 0.50 -0.08 -25.64
N SER A 136 0.06 -0.79 -26.70
CA SER A 136 0.06 -2.26 -26.72
C SER A 136 1.47 -2.84 -26.78
N GLU A 137 2.41 -2.16 -27.44
CA GLU A 137 3.83 -2.52 -27.48
C GLU A 137 4.48 -2.32 -26.10
N THR A 138 4.30 -1.15 -25.50
CA THR A 138 4.82 -0.84 -24.15
C THR A 138 4.38 -1.88 -23.12
N LEU A 139 3.10 -2.30 -23.17
CA LEU A 139 2.52 -3.27 -22.23
C LEU A 139 2.65 -4.73 -22.69
N GLN A 140 3.33 -4.99 -23.82
CA GLN A 140 3.54 -6.34 -24.36
C GLN A 140 2.24 -7.12 -24.63
N ILE A 141 1.15 -6.43 -25.01
CA ILE A 141 -0.16 -7.00 -25.28
C ILE A 141 -0.58 -6.98 -26.75
N THR A 142 0.32 -6.63 -27.67
CA THR A 142 0.03 -6.54 -29.11
C THR A 142 -0.57 -7.83 -29.67
N HIS A 143 -0.07 -8.99 -29.24
CA HIS A 143 -0.58 -10.30 -29.65
C HIS A 143 -1.98 -10.64 -29.11
N LEU A 144 -2.53 -9.82 -28.21
CA LEU A 144 -3.85 -10.00 -27.62
C LEU A 144 -4.93 -9.08 -28.20
N LEU A 145 -4.57 -8.15 -29.08
CA LEU A 145 -5.45 -7.08 -29.56
C LEU A 145 -6.80 -7.56 -30.09
N GLU A 146 -6.84 -8.72 -30.73
CA GLU A 146 -8.06 -9.30 -31.31
C GLU A 146 -8.87 -10.17 -30.32
N ARG A 147 -8.32 -10.43 -29.10
CA ARG A 147 -9.02 -11.23 -28.10
C ARG A 147 -10.04 -10.39 -27.32
N LYS A 148 -11.03 -11.06 -26.73
CA LYS A 148 -11.98 -10.46 -25.79
C LYS A 148 -11.51 -10.68 -24.34
N PRO A 149 -11.92 -9.84 -23.37
CA PRO A 149 -11.53 -9.97 -21.97
C PRO A 149 -11.71 -11.35 -21.38
N GLY A 150 -12.79 -12.07 -21.69
CA GLY A 150 -13.02 -13.44 -21.20
C GLY A 150 -12.04 -14.49 -21.71
N GLN A 151 -11.17 -14.15 -22.67
CA GLN A 151 -10.13 -15.04 -23.23
C GLN A 151 -8.74 -14.72 -22.66
N LEU A 152 -8.66 -13.82 -21.68
CA LEU A 152 -7.43 -13.31 -21.07
C LEU A 152 -7.27 -13.84 -19.65
N SER A 153 -6.02 -14.07 -19.24
CA SER A 153 -5.70 -14.26 -17.82
C SER A 153 -5.90 -12.98 -17.03
N GLY A 154 -6.00 -13.07 -15.69
CA GLY A 154 -6.17 -11.89 -14.83
C GLY A 154 -5.09 -10.82 -15.03
N GLY A 155 -3.81 -11.21 -15.12
CA GLY A 155 -2.71 -10.27 -15.42
C GLY A 155 -2.81 -9.64 -16.81
N GLN A 156 -3.26 -10.39 -17.82
CA GLN A 156 -3.50 -9.83 -19.15
C GLN A 156 -4.67 -8.83 -19.14
N GLN A 157 -5.76 -9.12 -18.40
CA GLN A 157 -6.87 -8.18 -18.23
C GLN A 157 -6.41 -6.89 -17.53
N GLN A 158 -5.55 -7.01 -16.54
CA GLN A 158 -4.96 -5.87 -15.84
C GLN A 158 -4.11 -5.01 -16.79
N ARG A 159 -3.19 -5.60 -17.56
CA ARG A 159 -2.40 -4.86 -18.56
C ARG A 159 -3.29 -4.13 -19.57
N VAL A 160 -4.41 -4.74 -19.99
CA VAL A 160 -5.39 -4.09 -20.87
C VAL A 160 -6.08 -2.93 -20.14
N ALA A 161 -6.43 -3.06 -18.85
CA ALA A 161 -7.03 -1.98 -18.08
C ALA A 161 -6.08 -0.80 -17.91
N VAL A 162 -4.80 -1.09 -17.58
CA VAL A 162 -3.74 -0.08 -17.53
C VAL A 162 -3.53 0.58 -18.89
N GLY A 163 -3.48 -0.21 -19.97
CA GLY A 163 -3.36 0.31 -21.35
C GLY A 163 -4.52 1.24 -21.72
N ARG A 164 -5.74 0.89 -21.34
CA ARG A 164 -6.92 1.75 -21.55
C ARG A 164 -6.82 3.08 -20.79
N ALA A 165 -6.20 3.06 -19.62
CA ALA A 165 -5.88 4.27 -18.87
C ALA A 165 -4.77 5.08 -19.55
N MET A 166 -3.69 4.40 -19.94
CA MET A 166 -2.46 4.98 -20.51
C MET A 166 -2.67 5.70 -21.84
N VAL A 167 -3.51 5.16 -22.73
CA VAL A 167 -3.76 5.78 -24.05
C VAL A 167 -4.34 7.20 -23.97
N ARG A 168 -4.88 7.59 -22.82
CA ARG A 168 -5.38 8.95 -22.57
C ARG A 168 -4.26 9.95 -22.28
N GLU A 169 -3.04 9.47 -22.02
CA GLU A 169 -1.90 10.29 -21.56
C GLU A 169 -2.29 11.13 -20.32
N PRO A 170 -2.74 10.47 -19.24
CA PRO A 170 -3.25 11.17 -18.07
C PRO A 170 -2.13 11.89 -17.33
N VAL A 171 -2.48 12.93 -16.56
CA VAL A 171 -1.53 13.63 -15.68
C VAL A 171 -1.21 12.83 -14.42
N ALA A 172 -2.13 11.94 -13.98
CA ALA A 172 -1.87 10.96 -12.92
C ALA A 172 -2.73 9.69 -13.09
N PHE A 173 -2.21 8.57 -12.55
CA PHE A 173 -2.92 7.28 -12.47
C PHE A 173 -3.47 7.07 -11.06
N LEU A 174 -4.72 6.66 -10.99
CA LEU A 174 -5.42 6.26 -9.77
C LEU A 174 -5.72 4.77 -9.84
N MET A 175 -5.18 3.97 -8.93
CA MET A 175 -5.31 2.51 -8.94
C MET A 175 -5.99 2.03 -7.65
N ASP A 176 -7.21 1.47 -7.78
CA ASP A 176 -8.01 0.97 -6.66
C ASP A 176 -7.88 -0.54 -6.56
N GLU A 177 -6.99 -1.02 -5.69
CA GLU A 177 -6.68 -2.44 -5.43
C GLU A 177 -6.47 -3.28 -6.71
N PRO A 178 -5.62 -2.88 -7.66
CA PRO A 178 -5.58 -3.49 -8.98
C PRO A 178 -5.05 -4.94 -9.00
N LEU A 179 -4.35 -5.38 -7.94
CA LEU A 179 -3.77 -6.73 -7.84
C LEU A 179 -4.59 -7.70 -6.96
N SER A 180 -5.67 -7.23 -6.33
CA SER A 180 -6.42 -8.03 -5.35
C SER A 180 -7.03 -9.32 -5.91
N ASN A 181 -7.37 -9.34 -7.21
CA ASN A 181 -8.00 -10.47 -7.89
C ASN A 181 -7.00 -11.46 -8.50
N LEU A 182 -5.69 -11.31 -8.25
CA LEU A 182 -4.64 -12.15 -8.79
C LEU A 182 -4.15 -13.17 -7.75
N ASP A 183 -3.67 -14.32 -8.22
CA ASP A 183 -2.95 -15.29 -7.40
C ASP A 183 -1.61 -14.72 -6.91
N ALA A 184 -1.03 -15.33 -5.86
CA ALA A 184 0.16 -14.83 -5.21
C ALA A 184 1.38 -14.73 -6.13
N GLY A 185 1.60 -15.72 -7.00
CA GLY A 185 2.74 -15.75 -7.94
C GLY A 185 2.62 -14.65 -8.99
N LEU A 186 1.44 -14.50 -9.57
CA LEU A 186 1.16 -13.46 -10.58
C LEU A 186 1.22 -12.06 -9.96
N ARG A 187 0.81 -11.91 -8.69
CA ARG A 187 0.88 -10.63 -7.96
C ARG A 187 2.32 -10.14 -7.81
N VAL A 188 3.27 -11.03 -7.49
CA VAL A 188 4.69 -10.68 -7.40
C VAL A 188 5.21 -10.15 -8.74
N HIS A 189 4.88 -10.81 -9.84
CA HIS A 189 5.28 -10.41 -11.18
C HIS A 189 4.67 -9.05 -11.56
N MET A 190 3.38 -8.88 -11.32
CA MET A 190 2.66 -7.64 -11.67
C MET A 190 3.11 -6.42 -10.86
N ARG A 191 3.58 -6.60 -9.61
CA ARG A 191 4.21 -5.52 -8.84
C ARG A 191 5.45 -4.97 -9.55
N ALA A 192 6.31 -5.86 -10.03
CA ALA A 192 7.51 -5.47 -10.76
C ALA A 192 7.15 -4.71 -12.05
N GLU A 193 6.15 -5.19 -12.81
CA GLU A 193 5.69 -4.53 -14.04
C GLU A 193 5.10 -3.14 -13.81
N ILE A 194 4.27 -2.96 -12.76
CA ILE A 194 3.70 -1.65 -12.42
C ILE A 194 4.82 -0.67 -12.00
N SER A 195 5.80 -1.15 -11.23
CA SER A 195 6.95 -0.32 -10.83
C SER A 195 7.83 0.07 -12.02
N GLU A 196 8.02 -0.83 -12.99
CA GLU A 196 8.73 -0.54 -14.25
C GLU A 196 7.95 0.48 -15.09
N LEU A 197 6.65 0.27 -15.25
CA LEU A 197 5.77 1.20 -15.97
C LEU A 197 5.80 2.61 -15.37
N HIS A 198 5.78 2.73 -14.03
CA HIS A 198 5.91 4.03 -13.37
C HIS A 198 7.23 4.72 -13.71
N ARG A 199 8.35 3.98 -13.65
CA ARG A 199 9.69 4.51 -14.00
C ARG A 199 9.77 5.00 -15.44
N ASP A 200 9.11 4.28 -16.37
CA ASP A 200 9.11 4.61 -17.79
C ASP A 200 8.23 5.83 -18.09
N LEU A 201 7.05 5.89 -17.50
CA LEU A 201 6.09 6.96 -17.70
C LEU A 201 6.44 8.23 -16.93
N LYS A 202 7.13 8.11 -15.79
CA LYS A 202 7.45 9.20 -14.84
C LYS A 202 6.23 10.03 -14.40
N THR A 203 5.04 9.47 -14.50
CA THR A 203 3.75 10.11 -14.18
C THR A 203 3.38 9.82 -12.74
N THR A 204 2.65 10.69 -12.07
CA THR A 204 2.18 10.49 -10.69
C THR A 204 1.25 9.28 -10.58
N PHE A 205 1.53 8.38 -9.63
CA PHE A 205 0.71 7.20 -9.34
C PHE A 205 0.17 7.27 -7.92
N ILE A 206 -1.15 7.15 -7.78
CA ILE A 206 -1.84 7.00 -6.49
C ILE A 206 -2.41 5.59 -6.45
N TYR A 207 -1.83 4.76 -5.60
CA TYR A 207 -2.12 3.34 -5.52
C TYR A 207 -2.80 3.02 -4.19
N VAL A 208 -3.97 2.41 -4.22
CA VAL A 208 -4.70 1.96 -3.04
C VAL A 208 -4.58 0.45 -2.92
N THR A 209 -4.20 -0.02 -1.75
CA THR A 209 -4.13 -1.45 -1.44
C THR A 209 -4.38 -1.73 0.04
N HIS A 210 -4.73 -2.97 0.36
CA HIS A 210 -4.68 -3.51 1.72
C HIS A 210 -3.46 -4.45 1.92
N ASP A 211 -2.69 -4.73 0.86
CA ASP A 211 -1.50 -5.57 0.90
C ASP A 211 -0.26 -4.72 1.23
N GLN A 212 0.32 -5.01 2.39
CA GLN A 212 1.51 -4.31 2.89
C GLN A 212 2.73 -4.54 2.01
N ALA A 213 2.87 -5.74 1.42
CA ALA A 213 4.00 -6.05 0.56
C ALA A 213 3.99 -5.22 -0.72
N GLU A 214 2.80 -4.90 -1.26
CA GLU A 214 2.65 -3.97 -2.38
C GLU A 214 3.15 -2.57 -1.98
N ALA A 215 2.65 -2.04 -0.86
CA ALA A 215 3.01 -0.72 -0.37
C ALA A 215 4.52 -0.61 -0.06
N LEU A 216 5.09 -1.61 0.62
CA LEU A 216 6.52 -1.61 1.01
C LEU A 216 7.48 -1.73 -0.19
N THR A 217 7.05 -2.34 -1.32
CA THR A 217 7.95 -2.66 -2.43
C THR A 217 7.87 -1.70 -3.62
N MET A 218 6.74 -0.98 -3.79
CA MET A 218 6.50 -0.20 -4.99
C MET A 218 6.50 1.31 -4.76
N SER A 219 6.35 1.78 -3.51
CA SER A 219 6.09 3.19 -3.22
C SER A 219 7.35 4.00 -2.98
N ASP A 220 7.35 5.25 -3.42
CA ASP A 220 8.27 6.29 -2.94
C ASP A 220 7.87 6.73 -1.54
N ARG A 221 6.57 6.98 -1.32
CA ARG A 221 5.96 7.25 -0.01
C ARG A 221 4.71 6.43 0.19
N MET A 222 4.43 6.13 1.44
CA MET A 222 3.31 5.31 1.88
C MET A 222 2.48 6.08 2.92
N ALA A 223 1.18 6.22 2.69
CA ALA A 223 0.22 6.78 3.63
C ALA A 223 -0.51 5.63 4.34
N VAL A 224 -0.28 5.47 5.65
CA VAL A 224 -1.01 4.48 6.47
C VAL A 224 -2.30 5.12 6.93
N MET A 225 -3.42 4.64 6.41
CA MET A 225 -4.76 5.17 6.68
C MET A 225 -5.56 4.22 7.56
N MET A 226 -6.11 4.72 8.68
CA MET A 226 -6.99 3.98 9.59
C MET A 226 -8.10 4.89 10.09
N ASP A 227 -9.31 4.34 10.23
CA ASP A 227 -10.48 5.02 10.79
C ASP A 227 -10.73 6.42 10.20
N GLY A 228 -10.48 6.58 8.90
CA GLY A 228 -10.67 7.83 8.18
C GLY A 228 -9.56 8.86 8.30
N GLU A 229 -8.44 8.53 8.94
CA GLU A 229 -7.29 9.40 9.18
C GLU A 229 -6.00 8.82 8.57
N ILE A 230 -5.07 9.68 8.15
CA ILE A 230 -3.70 9.28 7.82
C ILE A 230 -2.87 9.35 9.10
N LEU A 231 -2.47 8.17 9.63
CA LEU A 231 -1.70 8.07 10.86
C LEU A 231 -0.21 8.37 10.64
N GLN A 232 0.30 8.03 9.46
CA GLN A 232 1.69 8.30 9.08
C GLN A 232 1.82 8.37 7.56
N LEU A 233 2.63 9.30 7.09
CA LEU A 233 3.00 9.47 5.69
C LEU A 233 4.51 9.64 5.61
N ASP A 234 5.20 8.63 5.08
CA ASP A 234 6.66 8.63 4.98
C ASP A 234 7.13 7.60 3.94
N THR A 235 8.44 7.45 3.77
CA THR A 235 9.01 6.35 2.99
C THR A 235 8.65 4.99 3.61
N PRO A 236 8.54 3.91 2.82
CA PRO A 236 8.31 2.56 3.36
C PRO A 236 9.31 2.17 4.44
N HIS A 237 10.58 2.53 4.27
CA HIS A 237 11.64 2.27 5.24
C HIS A 237 11.39 2.96 6.60
N GLU A 238 11.00 4.23 6.59
CA GLU A 238 10.69 4.98 7.82
C GLU A 238 9.44 4.43 8.53
N ILE A 239 8.39 4.12 7.79
CA ILE A 239 7.16 3.55 8.37
C ILE A 239 7.42 2.20 9.03
N TYR A 240 8.29 1.35 8.42
CA TYR A 240 8.64 0.05 8.98
C TYR A 240 9.54 0.16 10.22
N ASN A 241 10.58 0.99 10.17
CA ASN A 241 11.59 1.10 11.23
C ASN A 241 11.25 2.11 12.31
N ASN A 242 10.49 3.17 11.98
CA ASN A 242 10.13 4.28 12.87
C ASN A 242 8.62 4.57 12.81
N PRO A 243 7.75 3.59 13.11
CA PRO A 243 6.30 3.82 13.10
C PRO A 243 5.95 4.90 14.12
N SER A 244 5.09 5.85 13.74
CA SER A 244 4.67 6.97 14.61
C SER A 244 3.85 6.51 15.81
N THR A 245 3.10 5.41 15.64
CA THR A 245 2.24 4.86 16.67
C THR A 245 2.30 3.33 16.71
N ILE A 246 1.88 2.75 17.84
CA ILE A 246 1.73 1.31 17.98
C ILE A 246 0.78 0.72 16.94
N ARG A 247 -0.26 1.45 16.54
CA ARG A 247 -1.23 1.04 15.51
C ARG A 247 -0.55 0.87 14.15
N VAL A 248 0.32 1.79 13.77
CA VAL A 248 1.13 1.69 12.55
C VAL A 248 2.11 0.53 12.65
N ALA A 249 2.79 0.37 13.80
CA ALA A 249 3.74 -0.72 14.03
C ALA A 249 3.11 -2.10 13.91
N GLU A 250 1.90 -2.29 14.47
CA GLU A 250 1.13 -3.54 14.42
C GLU A 250 0.52 -3.81 13.04
N PHE A 251 0.24 -2.77 12.28
CA PHE A 251 -0.32 -2.91 10.94
C PHE A 251 0.77 -3.26 9.93
N VAL A 252 1.97 -2.66 10.01
CA VAL A 252 3.03 -2.83 9.02
C VAL A 252 4.02 -3.90 9.46
N GLY A 253 4.12 -4.96 8.65
CA GLY A 253 5.00 -6.10 8.86
C GLY A 253 4.25 -7.43 8.98
N SER A 254 4.83 -8.50 8.42
CA SER A 254 4.31 -9.87 8.49
C SER A 254 5.45 -10.81 8.81
N PRO A 255 5.41 -11.48 9.95
CA PRO A 255 4.43 -11.39 11.05
C PRO A 255 4.40 -10.01 11.73
N LYS A 256 3.33 -9.78 12.52
CA LYS A 256 3.19 -8.54 13.29
C LYS A 256 4.31 -8.38 14.31
N ILE A 257 4.62 -7.13 14.65
CA ILE A 257 5.54 -6.79 15.73
C ILE A 257 5.07 -7.39 17.06
N ASN A 258 6.01 -7.86 17.88
CA ASN A 258 5.74 -8.27 19.25
C ASN A 258 5.60 -7.05 20.14
N ILE A 259 4.48 -6.92 20.84
CA ILE A 259 4.24 -5.83 21.80
C ILE A 259 4.28 -6.42 23.21
N LEU A 260 5.26 -5.99 24.00
CA LEU A 260 5.49 -6.42 25.37
C LEU A 260 5.12 -5.31 26.35
N LYS A 261 4.54 -5.67 27.49
CA LYS A 261 4.33 -4.73 28.59
C LYS A 261 5.67 -4.39 29.23
N GLY A 262 5.99 -3.12 29.30
CA GLY A 262 7.23 -2.62 29.90
C GLY A 262 6.98 -1.54 30.93
N GLU A 263 8.02 -1.30 31.74
CA GLU A 263 8.08 -0.24 32.72
C GLU A 263 9.39 0.52 32.59
N TYR A 264 9.33 1.83 32.56
CA TYR A 264 10.50 2.71 32.60
C TYR A 264 10.62 3.31 34.00
N ASP A 265 11.64 2.83 34.74
CA ASP A 265 11.83 3.14 36.15
C ASP A 265 12.51 4.50 36.40
N GLU A 266 12.58 4.89 37.68
CA GLU A 266 13.19 6.15 38.13
C GLU A 266 14.70 6.23 37.87
N LYS A 267 15.34 5.08 37.67
CA LYS A 267 16.79 4.97 37.43
C LYS A 267 17.11 5.02 35.92
N GLY A 268 16.09 5.18 35.08
CA GLY A 268 16.27 5.19 33.63
C GLY A 268 16.42 3.80 33.01
N ASN A 269 15.91 2.74 33.68
CA ASN A 269 15.94 1.40 33.13
C ASN A 269 14.60 1.03 32.51
N LEU A 270 14.64 0.53 31.27
CA LEU A 270 13.51 -0.10 30.61
C LEU A 270 13.48 -1.60 30.97
N LYS A 271 12.37 -2.06 31.55
CA LYS A 271 12.17 -3.45 31.96
C LYS A 271 10.92 -4.05 31.31
N CYS A 272 11.01 -5.32 30.91
CA CYS A 272 9.85 -6.17 30.59
C CYS A 272 9.97 -7.43 31.43
N PHE A 273 8.88 -7.86 32.07
CA PHE A 273 8.85 -9.05 32.97
C PHE A 273 9.97 -9.02 34.04
N GLY A 274 10.29 -7.84 34.57
CA GLY A 274 11.39 -7.66 35.52
C GLY A 274 12.80 -7.72 34.96
N ILE A 275 12.95 -8.05 33.67
CA ILE A 275 14.25 -8.13 32.99
C ILE A 275 14.56 -6.79 32.32
N LYS A 276 15.76 -6.28 32.52
CA LYS A 276 16.24 -5.06 31.86
C LYS A 276 16.44 -5.32 30.38
N ILE A 277 15.73 -4.55 29.56
CA ILE A 277 15.67 -4.75 28.08
C ILE A 277 16.86 -4.08 27.38
N THR A 278 17.21 -2.86 27.79
CA THR A 278 18.31 -2.09 27.18
C THR A 278 18.87 -1.06 28.15
N ASP A 279 20.10 -0.65 27.89
CA ASP A 279 20.79 0.45 28.58
C ASP A 279 20.79 1.74 27.74
N SER A 280 20.34 1.66 26.48
CA SER A 280 20.60 2.67 25.46
C SER A 280 19.47 3.68 25.30
N ILE A 281 18.22 3.37 25.75
CA ILE A 281 17.05 4.24 25.55
C ILE A 281 16.86 5.16 26.75
N LYS A 282 16.80 6.47 26.47
CA LYS A 282 16.43 7.49 27.46
C LYS A 282 15.06 8.05 27.13
N LEU A 283 14.07 7.79 27.99
CA LEU A 283 12.72 8.34 27.84
C LEU A 283 12.54 9.60 28.69
N ALA A 284 11.72 10.51 28.19
CA ALA A 284 11.43 11.78 28.90
C ALA A 284 10.51 11.59 30.12
N LYS A 285 9.70 10.51 30.14
CA LYS A 285 8.71 10.25 31.19
C LYS A 285 8.85 8.83 31.73
N LYS A 286 8.63 8.65 33.01
CA LYS A 286 8.56 7.37 33.72
C LYS A 286 7.17 6.78 33.62
N GLY A 287 7.05 5.47 33.79
CA GLY A 287 5.76 4.79 33.90
C GLY A 287 5.66 3.57 32.98
N ASN A 288 4.44 3.12 32.83
CA ASN A 288 4.12 2.00 31.95
C ASN A 288 4.33 2.39 30.48
N VAL A 289 4.93 1.49 29.72
CA VAL A 289 5.17 1.65 28.30
C VAL A 289 4.88 0.33 27.57
N SER A 290 4.69 0.42 26.27
CA SER A 290 4.67 -0.76 25.41
C SER A 290 6.00 -0.86 24.65
N VAL A 291 6.61 -2.06 24.67
CA VAL A 291 7.88 -2.33 24.01
C VAL A 291 7.61 -3.16 22.77
N GLY A 292 7.92 -2.61 21.61
CA GLY A 292 7.80 -3.26 20.32
C GLY A 292 9.13 -3.88 19.87
N ILE A 293 9.10 -5.16 19.50
CA ILE A 293 10.27 -5.86 18.92
C ILE A 293 9.77 -6.69 17.73
N ARG A 294 10.35 -6.47 16.55
CA ARG A 294 9.97 -7.26 15.37
C ARG A 294 10.49 -8.69 15.47
N PRO A 295 9.76 -9.68 14.91
CA PRO A 295 10.14 -11.11 14.97
C PRO A 295 11.56 -11.41 14.47
N GLU A 296 12.03 -10.70 13.46
CA GLU A 296 13.37 -10.84 12.88
C GLU A 296 14.49 -10.24 13.73
N HIS A 297 14.16 -9.48 14.76
CA HIS A 297 15.11 -8.92 15.73
C HIS A 297 15.14 -9.69 17.04
N MET A 298 14.55 -10.89 17.03
CA MET A 298 14.61 -11.85 18.11
C MET A 298 15.25 -13.14 17.63
N GLU A 299 16.05 -13.77 18.47
CA GLU A 299 16.73 -15.03 18.15
C GLU A 299 16.73 -16.00 19.32
N LEU A 300 16.82 -17.29 19.03
CA LEU A 300 17.01 -18.31 20.05
C LEU A 300 18.47 -18.38 20.45
N VAL A 301 18.72 -18.49 21.76
CA VAL A 301 20.07 -18.53 22.33
C VAL A 301 20.19 -19.60 23.41
N SER A 302 21.40 -19.85 23.88
CA SER A 302 21.65 -20.75 25.00
C SER A 302 21.26 -20.11 26.34
N SER A 303 20.97 -20.94 27.35
CA SER A 303 20.55 -20.51 28.69
C SER A 303 21.58 -19.70 29.48
N ASN A 304 22.82 -19.64 29.01
CA ASN A 304 23.91 -18.97 29.72
C ASN A 304 24.08 -17.49 29.39
N GLU A 305 23.24 -16.93 28.50
CA GLU A 305 23.31 -15.53 28.10
C GLU A 305 22.63 -14.61 29.12
N LYS A 306 22.98 -13.32 29.08
CA LYS A 306 22.34 -12.27 29.88
C LYS A 306 21.26 -11.60 29.07
N LYS A 307 20.27 -11.02 29.77
CA LYS A 307 19.15 -10.31 29.11
C LYS A 307 18.39 -11.20 28.12
N ILE A 308 17.82 -12.29 28.61
CA ILE A 308 17.05 -13.25 27.82
C ILE A 308 15.67 -13.46 28.43
N PHE A 309 14.69 -13.72 27.58
CA PHE A 309 13.38 -14.25 28.00
C PHE A 309 13.40 -15.77 27.94
N LYS A 310 12.73 -16.40 28.89
CA LYS A 310 12.38 -17.81 28.82
C LYS A 310 10.98 -17.95 28.23
N GLY A 311 10.80 -18.80 27.22
CA GLY A 311 9.53 -19.05 26.60
C GLY A 311 9.32 -20.51 26.26
N GLU A 312 8.07 -20.91 26.07
CA GLU A 312 7.66 -22.23 25.61
C GLU A 312 7.12 -22.15 24.20
N ILE A 313 7.54 -23.04 23.30
CA ILE A 313 7.06 -23.13 21.92
C ILE A 313 5.65 -23.71 21.92
N VAL A 314 4.66 -22.93 21.51
CA VAL A 314 3.25 -23.37 21.41
C VAL A 314 2.82 -23.70 19.98
N TYR A 315 3.49 -23.12 18.98
CA TYR A 315 3.23 -23.41 17.58
C TYR A 315 4.45 -23.12 16.72
N ARG A 316 4.65 -23.91 15.68
CA ARG A 316 5.74 -23.77 14.73
C ARG A 316 5.20 -23.70 13.32
N GLU A 317 5.43 -22.61 12.63
CA GLU A 317 5.04 -22.38 11.24
C GLU A 317 6.29 -22.46 10.36
N ASN A 318 6.32 -23.44 9.46
CA ASN A 318 7.45 -23.63 8.54
C ASN A 318 7.05 -23.21 7.12
N LEU A 319 7.65 -22.13 6.63
CA LEU A 319 7.44 -21.60 5.28
C LEU A 319 8.55 -21.98 4.29
N GLY A 320 9.42 -22.93 4.67
CA GLY A 320 10.55 -23.39 3.86
C GLY A 320 11.81 -22.57 4.10
N SER A 321 11.88 -21.31 3.69
CA SER A 321 13.02 -20.42 3.94
C SER A 321 13.09 -19.90 5.36
N ASP A 322 11.94 -19.75 6.01
CA ASP A 322 11.79 -19.18 7.34
C ASP A 322 10.91 -20.06 8.23
N ILE A 323 11.21 -20.09 9.51
CA ILE A 323 10.37 -20.71 10.53
C ILE A 323 9.95 -19.62 11.51
N PHE A 324 8.63 -19.51 11.72
CA PHE A 324 8.08 -18.66 12.78
C PHE A 324 7.72 -19.53 13.98
N LEU A 325 8.36 -19.22 15.11
CA LEU A 325 8.08 -19.86 16.38
C LEU A 325 7.14 -18.97 17.17
N HIS A 326 5.95 -19.47 17.46
CA HIS A 326 5.01 -18.82 18.35
C HIS A 326 5.27 -19.32 19.77
N LEU A 327 5.60 -18.41 20.64
CA LEU A 327 6.05 -18.70 22.01
C LEU A 327 5.12 -18.05 23.02
N THR A 328 4.96 -18.69 24.18
CA THR A 328 4.42 -18.04 25.37
C THR A 328 5.57 -17.69 26.32
N VAL A 329 5.54 -16.48 26.85
CA VAL A 329 6.51 -15.96 27.81
C VAL A 329 5.78 -15.49 29.07
N ASN A 330 6.52 -15.21 30.14
CA ASN A 330 5.98 -14.77 31.42
C ASN A 330 4.85 -15.70 31.92
N GLU A 331 5.19 -16.99 32.12
CA GLU A 331 4.27 -18.03 32.64
C GLU A 331 2.97 -18.18 31.80
N GLY A 332 3.02 -17.89 30.50
CA GLY A 332 1.90 -18.02 29.57
C GLY A 332 1.06 -16.75 29.39
N GLU A 333 1.37 -15.66 30.08
CA GLU A 333 0.57 -14.42 30.00
C GLU A 333 0.71 -13.67 28.65
N GLN A 334 1.87 -13.79 27.99
CA GLN A 334 2.09 -13.11 26.71
C GLN A 334 2.57 -14.06 25.61
N LYS A 335 2.12 -13.76 24.38
CA LYS A 335 2.54 -14.46 23.17
C LYS A 335 3.51 -13.58 22.39
N ILE A 336 4.57 -14.20 21.86
CA ILE A 336 5.53 -13.57 20.97
C ILE A 336 5.81 -14.47 19.77
N ILE A 337 6.29 -13.89 18.70
CA ILE A 337 6.72 -14.59 17.47
C ILE A 337 8.20 -14.31 17.27
N VAL A 338 8.98 -15.36 17.06
CA VAL A 338 10.40 -15.27 16.68
C VAL A 338 10.57 -15.83 15.30
N ARG A 339 11.22 -15.07 14.42
CA ARG A 339 11.64 -15.57 13.10
C ARG A 339 13.00 -16.21 13.22
N SER A 340 13.16 -17.38 12.65
CA SER A 340 14.41 -18.12 12.65
C SER A 340 14.65 -18.81 11.32
N GLU A 341 15.92 -19.00 10.97
CA GLU A 341 16.30 -19.87 9.86
C GLU A 341 16.06 -21.34 10.24
N PRO A 342 15.67 -22.20 9.27
CA PRO A 342 15.43 -23.64 9.51
C PRO A 342 16.61 -24.33 10.20
N SER A 343 17.85 -24.00 9.83
CA SER A 343 19.09 -24.54 10.40
C SER A 343 19.22 -24.34 11.92
N ASN A 344 18.71 -23.24 12.45
CA ASN A 344 18.87 -22.85 13.85
C ASN A 344 17.85 -23.53 14.78
N VAL A 345 16.81 -24.13 14.21
CA VAL A 345 15.65 -24.66 14.97
C VAL A 345 15.30 -26.11 14.60
N ILE A 346 16.25 -26.86 13.98
CA ILE A 346 16.04 -28.24 13.56
C ILE A 346 15.57 -29.16 14.69
N ASN A 347 16.15 -28.98 15.87
CA ASN A 347 15.92 -29.83 17.03
C ASN A 347 14.87 -29.28 18.01
N THR A 348 14.11 -28.25 17.61
CA THR A 348 13.06 -27.68 18.48
C THR A 348 11.71 -28.28 18.18
N ALA A 349 10.95 -28.58 19.22
CA ALA A 349 9.58 -29.10 19.15
C ALA A 349 8.58 -28.22 19.90
N VAL A 350 7.31 -28.38 19.62
CA VAL A 350 6.24 -27.78 20.41
C VAL A 350 6.29 -28.34 21.82
N GLY A 351 6.23 -27.47 22.84
CA GLY A 351 6.40 -27.78 24.24
C GLY A 351 7.82 -27.55 24.78
N ASP A 352 8.80 -27.34 23.90
CA ASP A 352 10.16 -27.07 24.34
C ASP A 352 10.28 -25.69 24.99
N GLN A 353 11.11 -25.66 26.06
CA GLN A 353 11.52 -24.43 26.72
C GLN A 353 12.72 -23.85 26.00
N VAL A 354 12.64 -22.61 25.59
CA VAL A 354 13.69 -21.92 24.83
C VAL A 354 14.03 -20.57 25.47
N TRP A 355 15.20 -20.05 25.14
CA TRP A 355 15.66 -18.74 25.58
C TRP A 355 15.75 -17.82 24.36
N ILE A 356 15.26 -16.59 24.52
CA ILE A 356 15.11 -15.62 23.47
C ILE A 356 15.91 -14.38 23.82
N ARG A 357 16.80 -13.97 22.91
CA ARG A 357 17.51 -12.69 22.92
C ARG A 357 16.89 -11.76 21.87
N TRP A 358 17.06 -10.47 22.03
CA TRP A 358 16.63 -9.43 21.09
C TRP A 358 17.76 -8.46 20.79
N ASP A 359 17.66 -7.78 19.63
CA ASP A 359 18.55 -6.68 19.28
C ASP A 359 18.12 -5.40 20.03
N GLU A 360 18.95 -4.97 20.98
CA GLU A 360 18.69 -3.79 21.82
C GLU A 360 18.57 -2.48 21.00
N GLN A 361 19.19 -2.41 19.80
CA GLN A 361 19.17 -1.24 18.95
C GLN A 361 17.89 -1.15 18.10
N LYS A 362 17.12 -2.23 18.04
CA LYS A 362 15.89 -2.37 17.23
C LYS A 362 14.62 -2.36 18.06
N ILE A 363 14.73 -1.99 19.32
CA ILE A 363 13.58 -1.85 20.23
C ILE A 363 12.87 -0.54 19.92
N MET A 364 11.54 -0.62 19.88
CA MET A 364 10.64 0.52 19.80
C MET A 364 9.91 0.67 21.13
N VAL A 365 9.72 1.89 21.59
CA VAL A 365 9.00 2.14 22.85
C VAL A 365 7.83 3.09 22.57
N PHE A 366 6.67 2.70 23.04
CA PHE A 366 5.43 3.48 22.91
C PHE A 366 4.88 3.86 24.27
N ASP A 367 4.35 5.08 24.38
CA ASP A 367 3.68 5.56 25.59
C ASP A 367 2.32 4.88 25.80
N VAL A 368 1.61 5.29 26.85
CA VAL A 368 0.28 4.76 27.21
C VAL A 368 -0.78 5.12 26.17
N ASP A 369 -0.57 6.17 25.40
CA ASP A 369 -1.44 6.61 24.30
C ASP A 369 -1.08 5.93 22.97
N GLY A 370 0.00 5.13 22.96
CA GLY A 370 0.49 4.40 21.81
C GLY A 370 1.41 5.19 20.88
N ASN A 371 1.88 6.38 21.28
CA ASN A 371 2.81 7.17 20.49
C ASN A 371 4.24 6.68 20.66
N ASN A 372 5.01 6.69 19.59
CA ASN A 372 6.41 6.28 19.62
C ASN A 372 7.25 7.29 20.40
N MET A 373 7.90 6.81 21.45
CA MET A 373 8.81 7.58 22.30
C MET A 373 10.28 7.37 21.96
N THR A 374 10.59 6.48 21.04
CA THR A 374 11.97 6.14 20.67
C THR A 374 12.59 7.34 19.97
N THR A 375 13.45 8.06 20.69
CA THR A 375 14.20 9.17 20.10
C THR A 375 15.20 8.58 19.12
N LYS A 376 15.22 9.03 17.87
CA LYS A 376 16.25 8.63 16.91
C LYS A 376 17.62 8.95 17.52
N TYR A 377 18.44 7.94 17.76
CA TYR A 377 19.86 8.18 17.98
C TYR A 377 20.46 8.62 16.64
N ILE A 378 20.79 9.91 16.57
CA ILE A 378 21.60 10.50 15.49
C ILE A 378 23.04 10.08 15.66
#